data_73462169599bea8fe2aea164a8f91e78
#
_entry.id   73462169599bea8fe2aea164a8f91e78
#
_cell.length_a   1.000
_cell.length_b   1.000
_cell.length_c   1.000
_cell.angle_alpha   90.00
_cell.angle_beta   90.00
_cell.angle_gamma   90.00
#
_symmetry.space_group_name_H-M   'P 1'
#
loop_
_entity.id
_entity.type
_entity.pdbx_description
1 polymer ?
#
loop_
_entity_poly.entity_id
_entity_poly.type
_entity_poly.pdbx_seq_one_letter_code
_entity_poly.pdbx_strand_id
1 'polypeptide(L)'
;MSSTGKYMKKISFCCLVLFFSSFFIFAERAVDFSVTFEPSLIINTDNPKNSAPAPVVYPLSFGIIFPRENLVSFQPRVSFFSNYYLWNNSGAYPAEIENRTATAFSFLIDLPAAISFSPLRKHFIDAGAGPAILARFAVLSHAVHGSDAGYNGNTASDDVAEINRYFWKDANFLFIDTYFSYLYAFTENLKAGPEIKFYLPCSVFSKGDLNSAIISVGIKTRF
;
A
#
# COMPACT_ATOMS: atom_id res chain seq x y z
N MET A 1 21.50 -15.84 -31.83
CA MET A 1 20.78 -15.29 -30.63
C MET A 1 19.53 -16.14 -30.41
N SER A 2 19.49 -16.78 -29.28
CA SER A 2 18.68 -17.97 -28.95
C SER A 2 17.18 -17.76 -28.94
N SER A 3 16.45 -18.60 -29.69
CA SER A 3 14.97 -18.65 -29.70
C SER A 3 14.35 -19.12 -28.36
N THR A 4 15.14 -19.70 -27.48
CA THR A 4 14.72 -20.25 -26.18
C THR A 4 14.16 -19.21 -25.19
N GLY A 5 14.69 -17.98 -25.19
CA GLY A 5 14.21 -16.92 -24.28
C GLY A 5 12.78 -16.42 -24.59
N LYS A 6 12.35 -16.54 -25.85
CA LYS A 6 11.01 -16.10 -26.29
C LYS A 6 9.91 -17.11 -25.89
N TYR A 7 10.24 -18.40 -25.84
CA TYR A 7 9.33 -19.46 -25.41
C TYR A 7 9.17 -19.49 -23.89
N MET A 8 10.25 -19.27 -23.13
CA MET A 8 10.17 -19.20 -21.66
C MET A 8 9.26 -18.06 -21.17
N LYS A 9 9.33 -16.87 -21.78
CA LYS A 9 8.42 -15.74 -21.42
C LYS A 9 6.96 -16.04 -21.73
N LYS A 10 6.67 -16.75 -22.83
CA LYS A 10 5.30 -17.16 -23.19
C LYS A 10 4.76 -18.23 -22.23
N ILE A 11 5.57 -19.21 -21.85
CA ILE A 11 5.19 -20.26 -20.89
C ILE A 11 4.92 -19.65 -19.51
N SER A 12 5.78 -18.74 -19.03
CA SER A 12 5.59 -18.04 -17.74
C SER A 12 4.29 -17.21 -17.74
N PHE A 13 3.97 -16.53 -18.84
CA PHE A 13 2.73 -15.76 -18.96
C PHE A 13 1.50 -16.68 -19.00
N CYS A 14 1.54 -17.79 -19.74
CA CYS A 14 0.45 -18.78 -19.77
C CYS A 14 0.24 -19.44 -18.41
N CYS A 15 1.29 -19.79 -17.68
CA CYS A 15 1.19 -20.32 -16.32
C CYS A 15 0.59 -19.31 -15.35
N LEU A 16 0.94 -18.02 -15.47
CA LEU A 16 0.36 -16.94 -14.67
C LEU A 16 -1.14 -16.77 -14.97
N VAL A 17 -1.53 -16.76 -16.24
CA VAL A 17 -2.95 -16.67 -16.66
C VAL A 17 -3.75 -17.89 -16.22
N LEU A 18 -3.20 -19.10 -16.34
CA LEU A 18 -3.83 -20.33 -15.86
C LEU A 18 -3.93 -20.37 -14.32
N PHE A 19 -2.94 -19.86 -13.61
CA PHE A 19 -2.99 -19.74 -12.16
C PHE A 19 -4.09 -18.76 -11.73
N PHE A 20 -4.19 -17.59 -12.37
CA PHE A 20 -5.28 -16.64 -12.10
C PHE A 20 -6.65 -17.18 -12.52
N SER A 21 -6.77 -17.84 -13.66
CA SER A 21 -8.05 -18.40 -14.12
C SER A 21 -8.54 -19.57 -13.23
N SER A 22 -7.64 -20.43 -12.73
CA SER A 22 -7.99 -21.45 -11.76
C SER A 22 -8.45 -20.86 -10.41
N PHE A 23 -7.87 -19.73 -9.99
CA PHE A 23 -8.33 -18.99 -8.81
C PHE A 23 -9.79 -18.49 -8.96
N PHE A 24 -10.16 -18.01 -10.16
CA PHE A 24 -11.54 -17.54 -10.43
C PHE A 24 -12.57 -18.68 -10.47
N ILE A 25 -12.20 -19.88 -10.94
CA ILE A 25 -13.11 -21.03 -11.01
C ILE A 25 -13.44 -21.62 -9.63
N PHE A 26 -12.51 -21.52 -8.65
CA PHE A 26 -12.76 -21.93 -7.26
C PHE A 26 -13.49 -20.87 -6.44
N ALA A 27 -13.63 -19.64 -6.94
CA ALA A 27 -14.10 -18.48 -6.19
C ALA A 27 -15.64 -18.37 -6.06
N GLU A 28 -16.42 -19.14 -6.83
CA GLU A 28 -17.87 -18.91 -6.96
C GLU A 28 -18.71 -19.09 -5.68
N ARG A 29 -18.13 -19.61 -4.56
CA ARG A 29 -18.83 -19.75 -3.25
C ARG A 29 -17.97 -19.51 -2.00
N ALA A 30 -16.71 -19.13 -2.13
CA ALA A 30 -15.78 -19.13 -1.00
C ALA A 30 -15.10 -17.78 -0.75
N VAL A 31 -15.45 -16.74 -1.48
CA VAL A 31 -14.74 -15.46 -1.49
C VAL A 31 -15.68 -14.29 -1.22
N ASP A 32 -15.33 -13.41 -0.30
CA ASP A 32 -15.94 -12.09 -0.15
C ASP A 32 -15.01 -11.03 -0.74
N PHE A 33 -15.59 -9.92 -1.16
CA PHE A 33 -14.86 -8.73 -1.58
C PHE A 33 -14.94 -7.66 -0.50
N SER A 34 -13.92 -6.83 -0.40
CA SER A 34 -13.94 -5.67 0.49
C SER A 34 -13.49 -4.40 -0.22
N VAL A 35 -14.08 -3.29 0.18
CA VAL A 35 -13.65 -1.95 -0.20
C VAL A 35 -13.49 -1.15 1.08
N THR A 36 -12.35 -0.43 1.21
CA THR A 36 -12.08 0.41 2.37
C THR A 36 -11.63 1.78 1.91
N PHE A 37 -12.24 2.84 2.45
CA PHE A 37 -11.72 4.20 2.38
C PHE A 37 -11.05 4.52 3.71
N GLU A 38 -9.77 4.90 3.66
CA GLU A 38 -8.91 4.92 4.85
C GLU A 38 -7.96 6.13 4.89
N PRO A 39 -8.44 7.32 5.36
CA PRO A 39 -7.53 8.41 5.69
C PRO A 39 -6.35 7.92 6.52
N SER A 40 -5.15 8.27 6.10
CA SER A 40 -3.90 7.71 6.65
C SER A 40 -2.88 8.80 6.90
N LEU A 41 -2.09 8.64 7.97
CA LEU A 41 -0.94 9.47 8.31
C LEU A 41 0.34 8.73 7.95
N ILE A 42 1.24 9.38 7.19
CA ILE A 42 2.60 8.88 6.95
C ILE A 42 3.52 9.56 7.97
N ILE A 43 4.17 8.81 8.83
CA ILE A 43 5.08 9.35 9.85
C ILE A 43 6.42 9.68 9.19
N ASN A 44 6.91 10.90 9.40
CA ASN A 44 8.22 11.36 8.96
C ASN A 44 9.00 11.89 10.18
N THR A 45 9.85 11.03 10.75
CA THR A 45 10.63 11.34 11.97
C THR A 45 11.82 12.25 11.68
N ASP A 46 12.41 12.18 10.50
CA ASP A 46 13.58 12.97 10.13
C ASP A 46 13.28 14.45 9.90
N ASN A 47 12.07 14.77 9.50
CA ASN A 47 11.51 16.12 9.32
C ASN A 47 12.50 17.19 8.80
N PRO A 48 13.18 16.99 7.65
CA PRO A 48 14.07 18.00 7.10
C PRO A 48 13.29 19.26 6.66
N LYS A 49 14.01 20.35 6.46
CA LYS A 49 13.40 21.62 6.04
C LYS A 49 12.48 21.43 4.82
N ASN A 50 11.26 21.95 4.91
CA ASN A 50 10.20 21.87 3.90
C ASN A 50 9.55 20.47 3.72
N SER A 51 9.92 19.47 4.50
CA SER A 51 9.15 18.21 4.55
C SER A 51 7.90 18.34 5.42
N ALA A 52 6.96 17.42 5.23
CA ALA A 52 5.78 17.29 6.08
C ALA A 52 6.04 16.24 7.17
N PRO A 53 5.84 16.55 8.47
CA PRO A 53 6.12 15.61 9.54
C PRO A 53 5.12 14.45 9.59
N ALA A 54 3.88 14.67 9.16
CA ALA A 54 2.81 13.67 9.17
C ALA A 54 1.76 14.00 8.09
N PRO A 55 2.09 13.87 6.77
CA PRO A 55 1.14 14.16 5.72
C PRO A 55 -0.02 13.18 5.72
N VAL A 56 -1.22 13.71 5.51
CA VAL A 56 -2.44 12.92 5.35
C VAL A 56 -2.56 12.48 3.90
N VAL A 57 -2.81 11.20 3.69
CA VAL A 57 -3.15 10.61 2.40
C VAL A 57 -4.51 9.92 2.50
N TYR A 58 -5.15 9.66 1.36
CA TYR A 58 -6.50 9.09 1.29
C TYR A 58 -6.52 7.81 0.45
N PRO A 59 -5.98 6.69 0.97
CA PRO A 59 -6.03 5.42 0.27
C PRO A 59 -7.45 4.94 0.03
N LEU A 60 -7.66 4.38 -1.17
CA LEU A 60 -8.80 3.55 -1.50
C LEU A 60 -8.30 2.14 -1.69
N SER A 61 -8.81 1.20 -0.90
CA SER A 61 -8.38 -0.19 -0.85
C SER A 61 -9.44 -1.12 -1.42
N PHE A 62 -8.99 -2.11 -2.19
CA PHE A 62 -9.79 -3.23 -2.67
C PHE A 62 -9.17 -4.52 -2.18
N GLY A 63 -9.97 -5.42 -1.64
CA GLY A 63 -9.50 -6.68 -1.07
C GLY A 63 -10.39 -7.85 -1.36
N ILE A 64 -9.81 -9.03 -1.18
CA ILE A 64 -10.46 -10.33 -1.30
C ILE A 64 -10.30 -11.06 0.03
N ILE A 65 -11.32 -11.75 0.50
CA ILE A 65 -11.31 -12.51 1.75
C ILE A 65 -11.53 -13.98 1.41
N PHE A 66 -10.55 -14.81 1.74
CA PHE A 66 -10.57 -16.24 1.41
C PHE A 66 -10.00 -17.09 2.57
N PRO A 67 -10.67 -18.15 3.00
CA PRO A 67 -12.06 -18.50 2.73
C PRO A 67 -13.06 -17.58 3.46
N ARG A 68 -14.29 -17.51 2.95
CA ARG A 68 -15.32 -16.54 3.37
C ARG A 68 -15.73 -16.62 4.85
N GLU A 69 -15.89 -17.81 5.40
CA GLU A 69 -16.58 -18.03 6.68
C GLU A 69 -15.73 -18.79 7.73
N ASN A 70 -14.44 -18.93 7.52
CA ASN A 70 -13.57 -19.62 8.46
C ASN A 70 -13.03 -18.68 9.55
N LEU A 71 -12.69 -19.26 10.69
CA LEU A 71 -12.00 -18.54 11.78
C LEU A 71 -10.71 -17.88 11.28
N VAL A 72 -9.97 -18.57 10.40
CA VAL A 72 -8.74 -18.07 9.78
C VAL A 72 -9.00 -17.82 8.29
N SER A 73 -8.65 -16.64 7.82
CA SER A 73 -8.77 -16.22 6.42
C SER A 73 -7.49 -15.54 5.94
N PHE A 74 -7.27 -15.55 4.63
CA PHE A 74 -6.27 -14.75 3.96
C PHE A 74 -6.98 -13.58 3.28
N GLN A 75 -6.50 -12.36 3.48
CA GLN A 75 -7.18 -11.14 3.06
C GLN A 75 -6.27 -10.22 2.23
N PRO A 76 -5.81 -10.65 1.03
CA PRO A 76 -5.00 -9.79 0.17
C PRO A 76 -5.76 -8.52 -0.22
N ARG A 77 -5.04 -7.38 -0.20
CA ARG A 77 -5.60 -6.06 -0.51
C ARG A 77 -4.62 -5.25 -1.35
N VAL A 78 -5.17 -4.35 -2.15
CA VAL A 78 -4.41 -3.34 -2.88
C VAL A 78 -5.03 -1.99 -2.59
N SER A 79 -4.22 -1.07 -2.07
CA SER A 79 -4.62 0.32 -1.81
C SER A 79 -3.87 1.25 -2.76
N PHE A 80 -4.54 2.30 -3.23
CA PHE A 80 -3.96 3.32 -4.07
C PHE A 80 -4.10 4.70 -3.42
N PHE A 81 -3.01 5.50 -3.46
CA PHE A 81 -3.00 6.90 -3.07
C PHE A 81 -1.86 7.66 -3.77
N SER A 82 -1.89 8.98 -3.67
CA SER A 82 -0.79 9.84 -4.14
C SER A 82 -0.46 10.89 -3.10
N ASN A 83 0.79 11.31 -3.07
CA ASN A 83 1.27 12.40 -2.24
C ASN A 83 2.53 13.03 -2.83
N TYR A 84 2.94 14.19 -2.30
CA TYR A 84 4.10 14.94 -2.79
C TYR A 84 5.35 14.55 -2.04
N TYR A 85 6.49 14.57 -2.76
CA TYR A 85 7.82 14.29 -2.22
C TYR A 85 8.81 15.35 -2.62
N LEU A 86 9.79 15.57 -1.76
CA LEU A 86 10.98 16.35 -2.04
C LEU A 86 12.24 15.49 -1.82
N TRP A 87 13.29 15.82 -2.52
CA TRP A 87 14.63 15.27 -2.33
C TRP A 87 15.48 16.24 -1.49
N ASN A 88 16.33 15.72 -0.58
CA ASN A 88 17.26 16.53 0.18
C ASN A 88 18.66 15.91 0.30
N ASN A 89 19.15 15.22 -0.72
CA ASN A 89 20.44 14.54 -0.78
C ASN A 89 20.58 13.28 0.11
N SER A 90 19.85 13.15 1.19
CA SER A 90 19.91 12.02 2.12
C SER A 90 18.74 11.05 1.92
N GLY A 91 17.61 11.55 1.45
CA GLY A 91 16.40 10.75 1.27
C GLY A 91 15.29 11.49 0.56
N ALA A 92 14.23 10.73 0.26
CA ALA A 92 12.97 11.25 -0.26
C ALA A 92 12.00 11.45 0.91
N TYR A 93 11.53 12.65 1.10
CA TYR A 93 10.67 13.04 2.23
C TYR A 93 9.31 13.49 1.77
N PRO A 94 8.23 13.12 2.48
CA PRO A 94 6.89 13.58 2.18
C PRO A 94 6.80 15.12 2.25
N ALA A 95 5.96 15.70 1.40
CA ALA A 95 5.64 17.12 1.40
C ALA A 95 4.11 17.33 1.34
N GLU A 96 3.62 18.48 1.79
CA GLU A 96 2.19 18.80 1.83
C GLU A 96 1.72 19.59 0.61
N ILE A 97 2.64 20.21 -0.15
CA ILE A 97 2.34 21.19 -1.19
C ILE A 97 2.72 20.64 -2.56
N GLU A 98 1.82 20.81 -3.54
CA GLU A 98 2.00 20.35 -4.91
C GLU A 98 3.23 20.92 -5.64
N ASN A 99 3.65 22.13 -5.32
CA ASN A 99 4.83 22.76 -5.91
C ASN A 99 6.18 22.18 -5.43
N ARG A 100 6.19 20.95 -4.93
CA ARG A 100 7.39 20.17 -4.63
C ARG A 100 7.86 19.42 -5.86
N THR A 101 9.08 18.90 -5.79
CA THR A 101 9.77 18.30 -6.93
C THR A 101 9.00 17.18 -7.58
N ALA A 102 8.34 16.34 -6.78
CA ALA A 102 7.70 15.12 -7.26
C ALA A 102 6.30 14.88 -6.69
N THR A 103 5.44 14.32 -7.54
CA THR A 103 4.21 13.61 -7.15
C THR A 103 4.49 12.11 -7.21
N ALA A 104 4.30 11.40 -6.11
CA ALA A 104 4.45 9.96 -6.05
C ALA A 104 3.07 9.27 -6.08
N PHE A 105 2.92 8.32 -6.99
CA PHE A 105 1.81 7.37 -7.04
C PHE A 105 2.22 6.13 -6.26
N SER A 106 1.38 5.73 -5.31
CA SER A 106 1.66 4.68 -4.35
C SER A 106 0.63 3.56 -4.45
N PHE A 107 1.11 2.33 -4.57
CA PHE A 107 0.32 1.11 -4.49
C PHE A 107 0.80 0.33 -3.26
N LEU A 108 -0.07 0.16 -2.29
CA LEU A 108 0.21 -0.61 -1.10
C LEU A 108 -0.49 -1.96 -1.23
N ILE A 109 0.28 -3.03 -1.28
CA ILE A 109 -0.18 -4.41 -1.50
C ILE A 109 0.01 -5.16 -0.20
N ASP A 110 -1.07 -5.54 0.46
CA ASP A 110 -1.09 -6.23 1.74
C ASP A 110 -1.47 -7.70 1.55
N LEU A 111 -0.82 -8.58 2.30
CA LEU A 111 -1.06 -10.03 2.28
C LEU A 111 -1.30 -10.59 3.68
N PRO A 112 -2.26 -10.06 4.47
CA PRO A 112 -2.48 -10.49 5.84
C PRO A 112 -3.19 -11.84 5.92
N ALA A 113 -2.76 -12.64 6.90
CA ALA A 113 -3.60 -13.68 7.49
C ALA A 113 -4.42 -13.06 8.62
N ALA A 114 -5.67 -13.44 8.73
CA ALA A 114 -6.61 -12.85 9.68
C ALA A 114 -7.38 -13.90 10.46
N ILE A 115 -7.73 -13.53 11.69
CA ILE A 115 -8.68 -14.26 12.53
C ILE A 115 -9.98 -13.47 12.52
N SER A 116 -11.09 -14.15 12.18
CA SER A 116 -12.43 -13.58 12.12
C SER A 116 -13.33 -14.31 13.10
N PHE A 117 -14.05 -13.59 13.95
CA PHE A 117 -15.04 -14.16 14.84
C PHE A 117 -16.27 -13.28 14.97
N SER A 118 -17.40 -13.91 15.29
CA SER A 118 -18.69 -13.24 15.48
C SER A 118 -19.15 -13.38 16.92
N PRO A 119 -18.92 -12.37 17.79
CA PRO A 119 -19.36 -12.42 19.17
C PRO A 119 -20.89 -12.38 19.31
N LEU A 120 -21.58 -11.81 18.35
CA LEU A 120 -23.05 -11.71 18.28
C LEU A 120 -23.48 -11.88 16.82
N ARG A 121 -24.72 -12.34 16.58
CA ARG A 121 -25.25 -12.73 15.28
C ARG A 121 -25.00 -11.74 14.11
N LYS A 122 -24.88 -10.44 14.39
CA LYS A 122 -24.66 -9.40 13.37
C LYS A 122 -23.33 -8.65 13.52
N HIS A 123 -22.49 -9.08 14.46
CA HIS A 123 -21.27 -8.37 14.80
C HIS A 123 -20.06 -9.24 14.48
N PHE A 124 -19.14 -8.73 13.69
CA PHE A 124 -17.94 -9.43 13.25
C PHE A 124 -16.70 -8.62 13.64
N ILE A 125 -15.69 -9.31 14.11
CA ILE A 125 -14.40 -8.74 14.46
C ILE A 125 -13.36 -9.50 13.65
N ASP A 126 -12.54 -8.76 12.90
CA ASP A 126 -11.40 -9.30 12.19
C ASP A 126 -10.12 -8.64 12.73
N ALA A 127 -9.11 -9.45 12.99
CA ALA A 127 -7.76 -8.98 13.30
C ALA A 127 -6.76 -9.77 12.47
N GLY A 128 -5.80 -9.08 11.87
CA GLY A 128 -4.84 -9.73 10.98
C GLY A 128 -3.50 -9.06 10.96
N ALA A 129 -2.51 -9.81 10.44
CA ALA A 129 -1.17 -9.31 10.18
C ALA A 129 -0.55 -10.03 8.99
N GLY A 130 0.36 -9.37 8.28
CA GLY A 130 1.06 -9.95 7.16
C GLY A 130 2.14 -9.05 6.57
N PRO A 131 2.85 -9.53 5.56
CA PRO A 131 3.76 -8.68 4.79
C PRO A 131 2.97 -7.72 3.91
N ALA A 132 3.55 -6.52 3.69
CA ALA A 132 3.04 -5.55 2.74
C ALA A 132 4.16 -4.96 1.91
N ILE A 133 3.84 -4.58 0.67
CA ILE A 133 4.75 -3.95 -0.28
C ILE A 133 4.18 -2.59 -0.67
N LEU A 134 4.94 -1.53 -0.43
CA LEU A 134 4.63 -0.18 -0.89
C LEU A 134 5.40 0.14 -2.18
N ALA A 135 4.78 -0.11 -3.32
CA ALA A 135 5.32 0.24 -4.63
C ALA A 135 5.03 1.73 -4.92
N ARG A 136 6.09 2.52 -5.10
CA ARG A 136 5.99 3.97 -5.34
C ARG A 136 6.70 4.36 -6.63
N PHE A 137 6.08 5.29 -7.37
CA PHE A 137 6.60 5.83 -8.61
C PHE A 137 6.46 7.35 -8.58
N ALA A 138 7.57 8.07 -8.56
CA ALA A 138 7.60 9.52 -8.58
C ALA A 138 7.70 10.05 -10.03
N VAL A 139 6.93 11.09 -10.29
CA VAL A 139 7.00 11.91 -11.51
C VAL A 139 7.11 13.37 -11.12
N LEU A 140 7.49 14.23 -12.07
CA LEU A 140 7.47 15.68 -11.82
C LEU A 140 6.07 16.14 -11.43
N SER A 141 5.96 16.97 -10.40
CA SER A 141 4.70 17.63 -10.04
C SER A 141 4.26 18.56 -11.16
N HIS A 142 2.94 18.73 -11.32
CA HIS A 142 2.34 19.48 -12.44
C HIS A 142 2.92 20.90 -12.62
N ALA A 143 3.27 21.58 -11.53
CA ALA A 143 3.80 22.95 -11.55
C ALA A 143 5.34 23.00 -11.67
N VAL A 144 6.03 21.89 -11.94
CA VAL A 144 7.49 21.80 -11.95
C VAL A 144 7.98 21.34 -13.31
N HIS A 145 8.89 22.11 -13.92
CA HIS A 145 9.59 21.72 -15.15
C HIS A 145 10.86 20.94 -14.84
N GLY A 146 11.23 20.00 -15.71
CA GLY A 146 12.40 19.14 -15.49
C GLY A 146 13.73 19.88 -15.35
N SER A 147 13.84 21.06 -15.97
CA SER A 147 15.01 21.95 -15.90
C SER A 147 14.99 22.92 -14.71
N ASP A 148 13.92 22.95 -13.92
CA ASP A 148 13.85 23.82 -12.75
C ASP A 148 14.92 23.40 -11.73
N ALA A 149 15.32 24.36 -10.89
CA ALA A 149 16.31 24.12 -9.86
C ALA A 149 15.78 23.06 -8.85
N GLY A 150 16.49 21.95 -8.76
CA GLY A 150 16.33 20.92 -7.75
C GLY A 150 17.15 21.20 -6.50
N TYR A 151 17.41 20.15 -5.73
CA TYR A 151 18.18 20.22 -4.49
C TYR A 151 19.69 20.34 -4.81
N ASN A 152 20.34 21.28 -4.16
CA ASN A 152 21.81 21.41 -4.11
C ASN A 152 22.51 21.49 -5.49
N GLY A 153 21.88 22.17 -6.45
CA GLY A 153 22.43 22.35 -7.80
C GLY A 153 22.01 21.30 -8.83
N ASN A 154 21.24 20.32 -8.41
CA ASN A 154 20.56 19.37 -9.32
C ASN A 154 19.44 20.05 -10.09
N THR A 155 18.93 19.38 -11.12
CA THR A 155 17.65 19.70 -11.73
C THR A 155 16.50 18.97 -11.04
N ALA A 156 15.27 19.44 -11.24
CA ALA A 156 14.08 18.76 -10.72
C ALA A 156 13.95 17.32 -11.28
N SER A 157 14.36 17.09 -12.54
CA SER A 157 14.41 15.76 -13.13
C SER A 157 15.39 14.83 -12.41
N ASP A 158 16.55 15.33 -12.01
CA ASP A 158 17.55 14.56 -11.27
C ASP A 158 17.00 14.18 -9.90
N ASP A 159 16.35 15.11 -9.19
CA ASP A 159 15.72 14.86 -7.90
C ASP A 159 14.63 13.77 -7.99
N VAL A 160 13.79 13.79 -9.04
CA VAL A 160 12.78 12.72 -9.28
C VAL A 160 13.45 11.37 -9.49
N ALA A 161 14.55 11.32 -10.22
CA ALA A 161 15.31 10.07 -10.42
C ALA A 161 15.88 9.53 -9.10
N GLU A 162 16.43 10.41 -8.24
CA GLU A 162 16.94 10.04 -6.92
C GLU A 162 15.80 9.59 -5.96
N ILE A 163 14.63 10.27 -5.98
CA ILE A 163 13.44 9.87 -5.23
C ILE A 163 13.01 8.44 -5.62
N ASN A 164 12.93 8.15 -6.93
CA ASN A 164 12.59 6.81 -7.40
C ASN A 164 13.62 5.77 -6.95
N ARG A 165 14.92 6.08 -7.03
CA ARG A 165 15.97 5.18 -6.53
C ARG A 165 15.85 4.93 -5.04
N TYR A 166 15.56 5.96 -4.24
CA TYR A 166 15.38 5.86 -2.79
C TYR A 166 14.21 4.95 -2.40
N PHE A 167 13.08 5.01 -3.11
CA PHE A 167 11.92 4.18 -2.81
C PHE A 167 12.22 2.68 -2.86
N TRP A 168 13.14 2.27 -3.72
CA TRP A 168 13.51 0.86 -3.92
C TRP A 168 14.80 0.44 -3.22
N LYS A 169 15.51 1.41 -2.63
CA LYS A 169 16.76 1.15 -1.92
C LYS A 169 16.47 0.60 -0.51
N ASP A 170 17.40 -0.24 0.00
CA ASP A 170 17.45 -0.69 1.41
C ASP A 170 16.12 -1.27 1.94
N ALA A 171 15.34 -1.91 1.06
CA ALA A 171 14.03 -2.47 1.38
C ALA A 171 13.00 -1.44 1.92
N ASN A 172 13.11 -0.14 1.55
CA ASN A 172 12.18 0.92 1.92
C ASN A 172 10.74 0.69 1.40
N PHE A 173 10.55 -0.33 0.57
CA PHE A 173 9.26 -0.76 0.04
C PHE A 173 8.62 -1.91 0.84
N LEU A 174 9.31 -2.48 1.83
CA LEU A 174 8.82 -3.62 2.62
C LEU A 174 8.26 -3.15 3.96
N PHE A 175 7.05 -3.62 4.26
CA PHE A 175 6.33 -3.31 5.49
C PHE A 175 5.75 -4.58 6.11
N ILE A 176 5.41 -4.47 7.39
CA ILE A 176 4.51 -5.40 8.08
C ILE A 176 3.20 -4.66 8.28
N ASP A 177 2.11 -5.25 7.77
CA ASP A 177 0.75 -4.82 8.00
C ASP A 177 0.19 -5.49 9.26
N THR A 178 -0.53 -4.71 10.06
CA THR A 178 -1.40 -5.21 11.12
C THR A 178 -2.70 -4.42 11.11
N TYR A 179 -3.83 -5.10 11.30
CA TYR A 179 -5.11 -4.41 11.30
C TYR A 179 -6.10 -5.02 12.29
N PHE A 180 -7.07 -4.20 12.64
CA PHE A 180 -8.25 -4.57 13.40
C PHE A 180 -9.48 -3.93 12.76
N SER A 181 -10.55 -4.70 12.56
CA SER A 181 -11.83 -4.18 12.07
C SER A 181 -13.00 -4.74 12.86
N TYR A 182 -14.02 -3.89 13.01
CA TYR A 182 -15.32 -4.26 13.55
C TYR A 182 -16.37 -4.01 12.48
N LEU A 183 -17.12 -5.04 12.09
CA LEU A 183 -18.13 -4.95 11.06
C LEU A 183 -19.51 -5.31 11.61
N TYR A 184 -20.51 -4.54 11.20
CA TYR A 184 -21.91 -4.84 11.44
C TYR A 184 -22.57 -5.36 10.16
N ALA A 185 -23.32 -6.47 10.24
CA ALA A 185 -24.06 -7.03 9.13
C ALA A 185 -25.42 -6.30 8.98
N PHE A 186 -25.51 -5.47 7.95
CA PHE A 186 -26.76 -4.80 7.56
C PHE A 186 -27.69 -5.78 6.85
N THR A 187 -27.14 -6.62 6.00
CA THR A 187 -27.81 -7.72 5.32
C THR A 187 -26.94 -8.99 5.40
N GLU A 188 -27.42 -10.11 4.88
CA GLU A 188 -26.62 -11.34 4.79
C GLU A 188 -25.35 -11.17 3.95
N ASN A 189 -25.40 -10.31 2.93
CA ASN A 189 -24.30 -10.08 1.99
C ASN A 189 -23.57 -8.75 2.18
N LEU A 190 -23.99 -7.89 3.12
CA LEU A 190 -23.39 -6.56 3.30
C LEU A 190 -23.03 -6.34 4.76
N LYS A 191 -21.74 -6.22 5.02
CA LYS A 191 -21.18 -5.86 6.32
C LYS A 191 -20.37 -4.59 6.17
N ALA A 192 -20.45 -3.66 7.11
CA ALA A 192 -19.61 -2.47 7.11
C ALA A 192 -19.29 -2.01 8.53
N GLY A 193 -18.16 -1.30 8.68
CA GLY A 193 -17.74 -0.73 9.94
C GLY A 193 -16.31 -0.21 9.94
N PRO A 194 -15.83 0.26 11.09
CA PRO A 194 -14.49 0.85 11.21
C PRO A 194 -13.38 -0.20 11.08
N GLU A 195 -12.28 0.23 10.49
CA GLU A 195 -11.01 -0.50 10.42
C GLU A 195 -9.87 0.43 10.79
N ILE A 196 -8.91 -0.07 11.55
CA ILE A 196 -7.62 0.59 11.82
C ILE A 196 -6.51 -0.31 11.33
N LYS A 197 -5.49 0.28 10.68
CA LYS A 197 -4.31 -0.42 10.18
C LYS A 197 -3.04 0.30 10.59
N PHE A 198 -1.99 -0.49 10.77
CA PHE A 198 -0.63 -0.03 11.02
C PHE A 198 0.31 -0.72 10.05
N TYR A 199 1.05 0.08 9.29
CA TYR A 199 2.10 -0.40 8.40
C TYR A 199 3.44 0.02 8.98
N LEU A 200 4.20 -0.96 9.44
CA LEU A 200 5.53 -0.77 10.02
C LEU A 200 6.59 -1.07 8.96
N PRO A 201 7.45 -0.11 8.60
CA PRO A 201 8.52 -0.38 7.65
C PRO A 201 9.50 -1.41 8.23
N CYS A 202 9.96 -2.36 7.41
CA CYS A 202 10.91 -3.37 7.88
C CYS A 202 12.24 -2.77 8.37
N SER A 203 12.57 -1.54 7.98
CA SER A 203 13.70 -0.78 8.48
C SER A 203 13.65 -0.49 9.99
N VAL A 204 12.46 -0.50 10.62
CA VAL A 204 12.30 -0.38 12.09
C VAL A 204 13.14 -1.42 12.83
N PHE A 205 13.17 -2.66 12.34
CA PHE A 205 13.91 -3.75 13.00
C PHE A 205 15.43 -3.61 12.91
N SER A 206 15.93 -2.84 11.96
CA SER A 206 17.37 -2.60 11.78
C SER A 206 17.84 -1.24 12.31
N LYS A 207 17.01 -0.22 12.23
CA LYS A 207 17.35 1.18 12.58
C LYS A 207 16.67 1.66 13.86
N GLY A 208 15.61 0.99 14.32
CA GLY A 208 14.81 1.42 15.47
C GLY A 208 13.98 2.69 15.21
N ASP A 209 13.79 3.06 13.94
CA ASP A 209 13.14 4.30 13.53
C ASP A 209 11.79 4.02 12.88
N LEU A 210 10.74 4.77 13.28
CA LEU A 210 9.38 4.69 12.73
C LEU A 210 9.18 5.54 11.47
N ASN A 211 10.27 6.04 10.88
CA ASN A 211 10.17 6.84 9.66
C ASN A 211 9.47 6.05 8.54
N SER A 212 8.52 6.68 7.86
CA SER A 212 7.65 6.08 6.84
C SER A 212 6.58 5.10 7.37
N ALA A 213 6.42 4.92 8.68
CA ALA A 213 5.28 4.16 9.20
C ALA A 213 3.96 4.83 8.78
N ILE A 214 2.93 4.01 8.52
CA ILE A 214 1.61 4.51 8.09
C ILE A 214 0.57 4.06 9.10
N ILE A 215 -0.26 5.00 9.56
CA ILE A 215 -1.41 4.74 10.42
C ILE A 215 -2.66 5.11 9.65
N SER A 216 -3.57 4.15 9.48
CA SER A 216 -4.82 4.33 8.72
C SER A 216 -6.02 4.09 9.63
N VAL A 217 -7.04 4.92 9.47
CA VAL A 217 -8.35 4.74 10.10
C VAL A 217 -9.41 4.91 9.03
N GLY A 218 -10.25 3.92 8.83
CA GLY A 218 -11.19 3.94 7.72
C GLY A 218 -12.49 3.21 7.98
N ILE A 219 -13.30 3.15 6.93
CA ILE A 219 -14.55 2.40 6.88
C ILE A 219 -14.38 1.29 5.85
N LYS A 220 -14.46 0.05 6.32
CA LYS A 220 -14.44 -1.16 5.51
C LYS A 220 -15.87 -1.60 5.20
N THR A 221 -16.10 -1.93 3.96
CA THR A 221 -17.32 -2.58 3.49
C THR A 221 -16.96 -3.95 2.92
N ARG A 222 -17.71 -4.99 3.27
CA ARG A 222 -17.54 -6.38 2.84
C ARG A 222 -18.84 -6.89 2.21
N PHE A 223 -18.70 -7.53 1.04
CA PHE A 223 -19.82 -8.03 0.22
C PHE A 223 -19.76 -9.53 0.05
#